data_3347777058c703bb3b36ee375fcd21cd
#
_entry.id   3347777058c703bb3b36ee375fcd21cd
#
_cell.length_a   1.000
_cell.length_b   1.000
_cell.length_c   1.000
_cell.angle_alpha   90.00
_cell.angle_beta   90.00
_cell.angle_gamma   90.00
#
_symmetry.space_group_name_H-M   'P 1'
#
loop_
_entity.id
_entity.type
_entity.pdbx_description
1 polymer ?
#
loop_
_entity_poly.entity_id
_entity_poly.type
_entity_poly.pdbx_seq_one_letter_code
_entity_poly.pdbx_strand_id
1 'polypeptide(L)'
;MRTLAQIILLASLSVLTSAALAFDNGQFENVPPDIRAWFKGVMAPNGVPCCDISDGHRTEYNFREGSYWVPIEGEWMAVPAHAIIRDRGNPVGEAVVWYVHHRGSIIISCFVPADAV
;
A
#
# COMPACT_ATOMS: atom_id res chain seq x y z
N MET A 1 -24.11 1.73 58.81
CA MET A 1 -23.25 2.16 58.09
C MET A 1 -22.75 1.40 57.06
N ARG A 2 -22.86 1.75 55.89
CA ARG A 2 -22.42 1.05 54.84
C ARG A 2 -21.33 1.67 54.26
N THR A 3 -20.23 1.13 54.36
CA THR A 3 -19.16 1.46 53.52
C THR A 3 -19.45 0.89 52.19
N LEU A 4 -19.92 1.72 51.41
CA LEU A 4 -19.86 1.44 50.03
C LEU A 4 -18.45 1.55 49.62
N ALA A 5 -17.79 0.46 49.69
CA ALA A 5 -16.64 0.33 48.85
C ALA A 5 -17.14 0.40 47.41
N GLN A 6 -17.31 1.59 46.99
CA GLN A 6 -17.37 1.80 45.56
C GLN A 6 -15.99 1.48 45.07
N ILE A 7 -15.85 0.22 44.74
CA ILE A 7 -14.81 -0.17 43.84
C ILE A 7 -15.16 0.51 42.56
N ILE A 8 -14.66 1.69 42.41
CA ILE A 8 -14.54 2.28 41.08
C ILE A 8 -13.57 1.39 40.39
N LEU A 9 -14.12 0.42 39.72
CA LEU A 9 -13.39 -0.31 38.73
C LEU A 9 -13.09 0.72 37.66
N LEU A 10 -11.99 1.42 37.82
CA LEU A 10 -11.40 2.12 36.71
C LEU A 10 -10.98 1.05 35.73
N ALA A 11 -11.91 0.70 34.89
CA ALA A 11 -11.57 0.04 33.66
C ALA A 11 -10.68 1.02 32.91
N SER A 12 -9.40 0.90 33.13
CA SER A 12 -8.42 1.55 32.27
C SER A 12 -8.64 0.96 30.88
N LEU A 13 -9.40 1.69 30.10
CA LEU A 13 -9.55 1.40 28.70
C LEU A 13 -8.19 1.68 28.09
N SER A 14 -7.37 0.65 28.04
CA SER A 14 -6.14 0.72 27.30
C SER A 14 -6.51 0.78 25.85
N VAL A 15 -6.60 1.98 25.33
CA VAL A 15 -6.70 2.18 23.89
C VAL A 15 -5.36 1.76 23.32
N LEU A 16 -5.29 0.51 22.90
CA LEU A 16 -4.18 0.06 22.09
C LEU A 16 -4.34 0.73 20.73
N THR A 17 -3.72 1.88 20.61
CA THR A 17 -3.50 2.46 19.30
C THR A 17 -2.48 1.58 18.60
N SER A 18 -2.97 0.58 17.87
CA SER A 18 -2.10 -0.10 16.94
C SER A 18 -1.74 0.90 15.85
N ALA A 19 -0.49 1.31 15.84
CA ALA A 19 0.04 2.05 14.71
C ALA A 19 -0.20 1.20 13.47
N ALA A 20 -0.89 1.77 12.49
CA ALA A 20 -1.07 1.13 11.20
C ALA A 20 0.26 1.15 10.45
N LEU A 21 1.17 0.27 10.87
CA LEU A 21 2.34 -0.03 10.08
C LEU A 21 1.91 -1.01 9.00
N ALA A 22 2.43 -0.84 7.79
CA ALA A 22 2.16 -1.75 6.67
C ALA A 22 2.83 -3.11 6.93
N PHE A 23 2.48 -3.76 8.05
CA PHE A 23 2.96 -5.07 8.39
C PHE A 23 2.03 -6.14 7.84
N ASP A 24 2.63 -7.22 7.38
CA ASP A 24 1.93 -8.43 7.05
C ASP A 24 1.39 -9.06 8.34
N ASN A 25 0.12 -8.83 8.62
CA ASN A 25 -0.58 -9.39 9.77
C ASN A 25 -1.33 -10.68 9.42
N GLY A 26 -0.91 -11.38 8.38
CA GLY A 26 -1.62 -12.53 7.86
C GLY A 26 -2.69 -12.18 6.83
N GLN A 27 -2.87 -10.91 6.51
CA GLN A 27 -3.85 -10.45 5.52
C GLN A 27 -3.53 -10.94 4.10
N PHE A 28 -2.29 -11.34 3.86
CA PHE A 28 -1.82 -11.86 2.58
C PHE A 28 -1.56 -13.37 2.60
N GLU A 29 -2.10 -14.09 3.57
CA GLU A 29 -1.88 -15.54 3.69
C GLU A 29 -2.29 -16.32 2.45
N ASN A 30 -3.31 -15.85 1.75
CA ASN A 30 -3.82 -16.48 0.54
C ASN A 30 -3.05 -16.08 -0.73
N VAL A 31 -2.08 -15.19 -0.60
CA VAL A 31 -1.23 -14.79 -1.72
C VAL A 31 -0.07 -15.78 -1.82
N PRO A 32 0.23 -16.32 -3.01
CA PRO A 32 1.36 -17.24 -3.18
C PRO A 32 2.66 -16.64 -2.65
N PRO A 33 3.53 -17.44 -2.00
CA PRO A 33 4.75 -16.93 -1.37
C PRO A 33 5.71 -16.21 -2.32
N ASP A 34 5.80 -16.64 -3.56
CA ASP A 34 6.63 -15.98 -4.58
C ASP A 34 6.10 -14.59 -4.94
N ILE A 35 4.80 -14.44 -5.03
CA ILE A 35 4.14 -13.15 -5.27
C ILE A 35 4.36 -12.23 -4.08
N ARG A 36 4.21 -12.73 -2.86
CA ARG A 36 4.50 -11.95 -1.65
C ARG A 36 5.94 -11.48 -1.60
N ALA A 37 6.87 -12.36 -1.92
CA ALA A 37 8.29 -12.01 -1.97
C ALA A 37 8.57 -10.95 -3.02
N TRP A 38 7.89 -11.03 -4.16
CA TRP A 38 8.03 -10.01 -5.20
C TRP A 38 7.59 -8.63 -4.69
N PHE A 39 6.40 -8.54 -4.06
CA PHE A 39 5.92 -7.28 -3.49
C PHE A 39 6.92 -6.67 -2.51
N LYS A 40 7.49 -7.49 -1.63
CA LYS A 40 8.48 -7.03 -0.63
C LYS A 40 9.77 -6.55 -1.26
N GLY A 41 10.10 -7.06 -2.44
CA GLY A 41 11.35 -6.74 -3.11
C GLY A 41 11.27 -5.56 -4.07
N VAL A 42 10.08 -5.03 -4.35
CA VAL A 42 9.94 -3.91 -5.28
C VAL A 42 10.45 -2.63 -4.65
N MET A 43 11.39 -1.98 -5.33
CA MET A 43 12.04 -0.76 -4.85
C MET A 43 11.65 0.41 -5.74
N ALA A 44 11.31 1.53 -5.14
CA ALA A 44 11.14 2.78 -5.86
C ALA A 44 12.46 3.20 -6.51
N PRO A 45 12.42 4.02 -7.58
CA PRO A 45 13.64 4.49 -8.23
C PRO A 45 14.60 5.24 -7.29
N ASN A 46 14.09 5.80 -6.19
CA ASN A 46 14.92 6.45 -5.16
C ASN A 46 15.53 5.49 -4.15
N GLY A 47 15.32 4.17 -4.30
CA GLY A 47 15.87 3.15 -3.41
C GLY A 47 15.05 2.81 -2.17
N VAL A 48 13.89 3.43 -1.98
CA VAL A 48 12.99 3.11 -0.87
C VAL A 48 12.08 1.95 -1.29
N PRO A 49 11.94 0.89 -0.46
CA PRO A 49 10.98 -0.17 -0.77
C PRO A 49 9.57 0.35 -0.89
N CYS A 50 8.87 -0.02 -1.96
CA CYS A 50 7.51 0.47 -2.21
C CYS A 50 6.55 0.10 -1.09
N CYS A 51 6.66 -1.13 -0.55
CA CYS A 51 5.80 -1.60 0.54
C CYS A 51 6.10 -0.97 1.90
N ASP A 52 7.23 -0.29 2.06
CA ASP A 52 7.52 0.46 3.29
C ASP A 52 6.72 1.77 3.34
N ILE A 53 6.23 2.24 2.20
CA ILE A 53 5.48 3.48 2.08
C ILE A 53 3.98 3.22 2.17
N SER A 54 3.51 2.22 1.42
CA SER A 54 2.10 1.85 1.34
C SER A 54 1.94 0.46 0.76
N ASP A 55 0.73 -0.06 0.77
CA ASP A 55 0.42 -1.35 0.16
C ASP A 55 0.32 -1.22 -1.35
N GLY A 56 0.73 -2.26 -2.06
CA GLY A 56 0.55 -2.36 -3.50
C GLY A 56 -0.87 -2.78 -3.86
N HIS A 57 -1.46 -2.12 -4.84
CA HIS A 57 -2.79 -2.40 -5.34
C HIS A 57 -2.73 -2.86 -6.78
N ARG A 58 -3.35 -4.00 -7.08
CA ARG A 58 -3.54 -4.42 -8.45
C ARG A 58 -4.50 -3.46 -9.13
N THR A 59 -4.20 -3.08 -10.36
CA THR A 59 -5.01 -2.11 -11.07
C THR A 59 -5.00 -2.34 -12.56
N GLU A 60 -6.07 -1.91 -13.21
CA GLU A 60 -6.05 -1.70 -14.64
C GLU A 60 -5.26 -0.42 -14.96
N TYR A 61 -4.90 -0.23 -16.20
CA TYR A 61 -4.23 0.98 -16.62
C TYR A 61 -4.52 1.29 -18.09
N ASN A 62 -4.36 2.55 -18.44
CA ASN A 62 -4.33 3.02 -19.82
C ASN A 62 -2.99 3.68 -20.10
N PHE A 63 -2.49 3.51 -21.32
CA PHE A 63 -1.34 4.28 -21.77
C PHE A 63 -1.86 5.28 -22.81
N ARG A 64 -1.76 6.56 -22.52
CA ARG A 64 -2.24 7.63 -23.39
C ARG A 64 -1.40 8.87 -23.18
N GLU A 65 -1.20 9.61 -24.26
CA GLU A 65 -0.43 10.87 -24.21
C GLU A 65 0.96 10.69 -23.63
N GLY A 66 1.57 9.54 -23.88
CA GLY A 66 2.92 9.24 -23.39
C GLY A 66 3.01 8.89 -21.90
N SER A 67 1.90 8.70 -21.21
CA SER A 67 1.85 8.40 -19.78
C SER A 67 0.97 7.21 -19.47
N TYR A 68 1.28 6.53 -18.36
CA TYR A 68 0.36 5.57 -17.78
C TYR A 68 -0.68 6.31 -16.95
N TRP A 69 -1.92 5.83 -17.01
CA TRP A 69 -3.03 6.34 -16.23
C TRP A 69 -3.65 5.18 -15.47
N VAL A 70 -3.94 5.39 -14.21
CA VAL A 70 -4.53 4.37 -13.33
C VAL A 70 -5.72 4.94 -12.58
N PRO A 71 -6.76 4.12 -12.34
CA PRO A 71 -7.87 4.54 -11.50
C PRO A 71 -7.49 4.37 -10.03
N ILE A 72 -7.58 5.44 -9.26
CA ILE A 72 -7.36 5.42 -7.82
C ILE A 72 -8.58 6.06 -7.17
N GLU A 73 -9.28 5.29 -6.35
CA GLU A 73 -10.46 5.78 -5.62
C GLU A 73 -11.50 6.46 -6.54
N GLY A 74 -11.70 5.88 -7.71
CA GLY A 74 -12.70 6.35 -8.67
C GLY A 74 -12.22 7.44 -9.62
N GLU A 75 -10.98 7.89 -9.53
CA GLU A 75 -10.42 8.91 -10.42
C GLU A 75 -9.22 8.39 -11.20
N TRP A 76 -9.19 8.67 -12.49
CA TRP A 76 -8.04 8.35 -13.32
C TRP A 76 -6.94 9.38 -13.10
N MET A 77 -5.75 8.89 -12.76
CA MET A 77 -4.59 9.72 -12.46
C MET A 77 -3.42 9.32 -13.32
N ALA A 78 -2.68 10.31 -13.81
CA ALA A 78 -1.43 10.06 -14.51
C ALA A 78 -0.35 9.59 -13.53
N VAL A 79 0.37 8.54 -13.91
CA VAL A 79 1.50 8.05 -13.11
C VAL A 79 2.71 8.92 -13.39
N PRO A 80 3.32 9.52 -12.36
CA PRO A 80 4.54 10.30 -12.56
C PRO A 80 5.68 9.43 -13.10
N ALA A 81 6.47 9.97 -14.00
CA ALA A 81 7.58 9.23 -14.59
C ALA A 81 8.56 8.68 -13.54
N HIS A 82 8.79 9.43 -12.47
CA HIS A 82 9.70 9.02 -11.40
C HIS A 82 9.18 7.86 -10.55
N ALA A 83 7.91 7.52 -10.65
CA ALA A 83 7.31 6.40 -9.93
C ALA A 83 7.30 5.10 -10.74
N ILE A 84 7.61 5.15 -12.02
CA ILE A 84 7.51 3.99 -12.92
C ILE A 84 8.75 3.10 -12.76
N ILE A 85 8.51 1.83 -12.44
CA ILE A 85 9.55 0.82 -12.28
C ILE A 85 9.51 -0.10 -13.49
N ARG A 86 10.58 -0.12 -14.29
CA ARG A 86 10.64 -0.86 -15.56
C ARG A 86 11.60 -2.04 -15.57
N ASP A 87 12.50 -2.07 -14.60
CA ASP A 87 13.60 -3.03 -14.55
C ASP A 87 13.28 -4.30 -13.77
N ARG A 88 12.02 -4.45 -13.41
CA ARG A 88 11.60 -5.59 -12.60
C ARG A 88 10.43 -6.29 -13.25
N GLY A 89 10.53 -7.61 -13.38
CA GLY A 89 9.43 -8.40 -13.91
C GLY A 89 8.17 -8.27 -13.04
N ASN A 90 7.02 -8.53 -13.64
CA ASN A 90 5.74 -8.48 -12.94
C ASN A 90 5.05 -9.85 -13.01
N PRO A 91 5.15 -10.68 -11.96
CA PRO A 91 4.50 -12.00 -11.94
C PRO A 91 3.01 -11.94 -11.59
N VAL A 92 2.50 -10.76 -11.25
CA VAL A 92 1.11 -10.59 -10.80
C VAL A 92 0.11 -10.72 -11.94
N GLY A 93 0.53 -10.37 -13.18
CA GLY A 93 -0.34 -10.41 -14.35
C GLY A 93 -1.17 -9.14 -14.57
N GLU A 94 -1.17 -8.24 -13.62
CA GLU A 94 -1.82 -6.94 -13.68
C GLU A 94 -0.83 -5.87 -13.27
N ALA A 95 -1.09 -4.62 -13.66
CA ALA A 95 -0.29 -3.52 -13.13
C ALA A 95 -0.48 -3.40 -11.62
N VAL A 96 0.53 -2.89 -10.94
CA VAL A 96 0.48 -2.66 -9.50
C VAL A 96 0.88 -1.22 -9.22
N VAL A 97 0.11 -0.55 -8.37
CA VAL A 97 0.34 0.84 -7.98
C VAL A 97 0.41 0.96 -6.46
N TRP A 98 1.36 1.77 -6.00
CA TRP A 98 1.48 2.16 -4.58
C TRP A 98 1.23 3.65 -4.49
N TYR A 99 0.34 4.05 -3.60
CA TYR A 99 0.01 5.46 -3.39
C TYR A 99 -0.28 5.76 -1.94
N VAL A 100 -0.16 7.01 -1.58
CA VAL A 100 -0.46 7.52 -0.23
C VAL A 100 -1.34 8.76 -0.33
N HIS A 101 -2.07 9.01 0.73
CA HIS A 101 -2.76 10.28 0.90
C HIS A 101 -1.85 11.24 1.64
N HIS A 102 -1.66 12.42 1.09
CA HIS A 102 -0.86 13.47 1.70
C HIS A 102 -1.56 14.81 1.53
N ARG A 103 -1.97 15.41 2.64
CA ARG A 103 -2.65 16.72 2.67
C ARG A 103 -3.84 16.80 1.70
N GLY A 104 -4.68 15.77 1.70
CA GLY A 104 -5.85 15.71 0.84
C GLY A 104 -5.59 15.35 -0.61
N SER A 105 -4.34 15.10 -0.99
CA SER A 105 -3.96 14.68 -2.34
C SER A 105 -3.44 13.27 -2.34
N ILE A 106 -3.58 12.58 -3.47
CA ILE A 106 -3.01 11.25 -3.68
C ILE A 106 -1.65 11.43 -4.35
N ILE A 107 -0.64 10.78 -3.77
CA ILE A 107 0.72 10.75 -4.32
C ILE A 107 1.04 9.32 -4.69
N ILE A 108 1.31 9.07 -5.97
CA ILE A 108 1.76 7.76 -6.45
C ILE A 108 3.26 7.64 -6.21
N SER A 109 3.65 6.66 -5.41
CA SER A 109 5.04 6.43 -5.06
C SER A 109 5.75 5.41 -5.94
N CYS A 110 5.01 4.38 -6.40
CA CYS A 110 5.55 3.31 -7.23
C CYS A 110 4.48 2.81 -8.20
N PHE A 111 4.92 2.37 -9.36
CA PHE A 111 4.05 1.74 -10.34
C PHE A 111 4.84 0.72 -11.16
N VAL A 112 4.33 -0.50 -11.26
CA VAL A 112 4.90 -1.54 -12.10
C VAL A 112 3.87 -1.91 -13.17
N PRO A 113 4.16 -1.68 -14.45
CA PRO A 113 3.25 -2.06 -15.53
C PRO A 113 3.04 -3.58 -15.59
N ALA A 114 1.90 -4.01 -16.14
CA ALA A 114 1.61 -5.44 -16.30
C ALA A 114 2.64 -6.16 -17.17
N ASP A 115 3.15 -5.47 -18.17
CA ASP A 115 4.09 -6.00 -19.17
C ASP A 115 5.53 -5.58 -18.89
N ALA A 116 5.88 -5.38 -17.64
CA ALA A 116 7.25 -5.05 -17.23
C ALA A 116 8.13 -6.29 -17.34
N VAL A 117 8.65 -6.51 -18.53
CA VAL A 117 9.53 -7.63 -18.83
C VAL A 117 10.97 -7.14 -18.87
#